data_58a519641c400c2ebc1622e6dbb2a832
#
_entry.id   58a519641c400c2ebc1622e6dbb2a832
#
_cell.length_a   1.000
_cell.length_b   1.000
_cell.length_c   1.000
_cell.angle_alpha   90.00
_cell.angle_beta   90.00
_cell.angle_gamma   90.00
#
_symmetry.space_group_name_H-M   'P 1'
#
loop_
_entity.id
_entity.type
_entity.pdbx_description
1 polymer ?
#
loop_
_entity_poly.entity_id
_entity_poly.type
_entity_poly.pdbx_seq_one_letter_code
_entity_poly.pdbx_strand_id
1 'polypeptide(L)'
;MKKQTLVRGYSDGDVDTNRTGNPSLESMVRERYSRRQTLFGGMRATAMALFGTTMLTACDFDLFNGDDDGGPTVDAGDDATTTAGRLVTLNGTAGSSATTAWTQTGGPEVALEGTGNTVSFFAPGVASATPLTFQFTATENGDTASATTTITVEPAVLGFEAVAKNLDDLVTVPAGYAVTLMTAVGDPIAAGVPAYANDGTDGDFARRVGDHGDALYYYGLGNDGTRDDMSSTRGLLVQNHENLNVQYLHPNGPTNVSTGPRPEAEAIKEIEAHGVSVIEYQDTGDRTWVYVQDSALNRRITPNTPMVFNGPVRGSNLLRTVYSPDGTQGRGTINNCANGHTLWGTNLTCEENWAGYFTRSGDDEARSPKEVTALRRYGVTRTLGNYAWSSVASTNTIFRRWDARATGASAQADFRNEPNQFGWVVEIDPYDPSKAPRKRTALGRMGHEGAWLGKLTAGKKVSVYLGDDSRREYFYK
;
A
#
# COMPACT_ATOMS: atom_id res chain seq x y z
N MET A 1 -29.76 21.46 -14.30
CA MET A 1 -28.82 20.74 -13.43
C MET A 1 -29.23 20.91 -11.98
N LYS A 2 -29.78 19.88 -11.33
CA LYS A 2 -30.19 19.95 -9.91
C LYS A 2 -28.88 19.90 -9.07
N LYS A 3 -28.67 20.94 -8.24
CA LYS A 3 -27.64 20.91 -7.20
C LYS A 3 -27.97 19.75 -6.24
N GLN A 4 -27.18 18.70 -6.22
CA GLN A 4 -27.18 17.73 -5.13
C GLN A 4 -26.70 18.46 -3.87
N THR A 5 -27.61 18.61 -2.91
CA THR A 5 -27.25 19.04 -1.56
C THR A 5 -26.47 17.89 -0.93
N LEU A 6 -25.16 18.02 -0.83
CA LEU A 6 -24.35 17.09 -0.06
C LEU A 6 -24.84 17.14 1.39
N VAL A 7 -25.31 16.02 1.88
CA VAL A 7 -25.57 15.78 3.30
C VAL A 7 -24.29 16.14 4.03
N ARG A 8 -24.38 16.94 5.10
CA ARG A 8 -23.24 17.21 6.00
C ARG A 8 -22.88 15.89 6.72
N GLY A 9 -22.10 15.06 6.06
CA GLY A 9 -21.45 13.90 6.59
C GLY A 9 -19.96 14.16 6.63
N TYR A 10 -19.26 13.33 7.33
CA TYR A 10 -17.80 13.18 7.44
C TYR A 10 -17.06 13.87 6.28
N SER A 11 -16.24 14.86 6.59
CA SER A 11 -15.28 15.39 5.64
C SER A 11 -14.00 14.59 5.85
N ASP A 12 -13.64 13.78 4.87
CA ASP A 12 -12.37 13.07 4.80
C ASP A 12 -11.15 14.01 4.79
N GLY A 13 -11.38 15.33 4.82
CA GLY A 13 -10.33 16.33 4.71
C GLY A 13 -9.85 16.55 3.29
N ASP A 14 -10.43 15.85 2.33
CA ASP A 14 -10.04 15.89 0.93
C ASP A 14 -10.27 17.30 0.33
N VAL A 15 -9.19 17.96 0.02
CA VAL A 15 -9.16 19.30 -0.57
C VAL A 15 -8.53 19.18 -1.95
N ASP A 16 -9.20 19.70 -2.96
CA ASP A 16 -8.65 19.83 -4.31
C ASP A 16 -7.44 20.78 -4.29
N THR A 17 -6.24 20.22 -4.16
CA THR A 17 -4.99 20.98 -4.02
C THR A 17 -4.26 21.15 -5.36
N ASN A 18 -4.55 20.31 -6.36
CA ASN A 18 -3.92 20.41 -7.67
C ASN A 18 -4.63 21.45 -8.55
N ARG A 19 -4.00 22.61 -8.73
CA ARG A 19 -4.47 23.71 -9.61
C ARG A 19 -3.69 23.80 -10.91
N THR A 20 -2.87 22.80 -11.23
CA THR A 20 -2.10 22.78 -12.48
C THR A 20 -2.97 22.31 -13.65
N GLY A 21 -2.54 22.60 -14.87
CA GLY A 21 -3.16 22.06 -16.10
C GLY A 21 -2.61 20.68 -16.49
N ASN A 22 -1.88 20.00 -15.61
CA ASN A 22 -1.33 18.68 -15.90
C ASN A 22 -2.45 17.63 -15.98
N PRO A 23 -2.31 16.60 -16.82
CA PRO A 23 -3.31 15.56 -16.96
C PRO A 23 -3.46 14.76 -15.66
N SER A 24 -4.68 14.42 -15.31
CA SER A 24 -4.96 13.54 -14.16
C SER A 24 -4.38 12.14 -14.38
N LEU A 25 -4.14 11.40 -13.30
CA LEU A 25 -3.70 10.00 -13.38
C LEU A 25 -4.67 9.17 -14.25
N GLU A 26 -5.97 9.39 -14.09
CA GLU A 26 -7.00 8.71 -14.88
C GLU A 26 -6.86 9.01 -16.39
N SER A 27 -6.59 10.25 -16.77
CA SER A 27 -6.39 10.61 -18.18
C SER A 27 -5.11 9.99 -18.73
N MET A 28 -4.03 9.94 -17.94
CA MET A 28 -2.77 9.29 -18.35
C MET A 28 -2.92 7.79 -18.50
N VAL A 29 -3.67 7.14 -17.60
CA VAL A 29 -3.97 5.70 -17.69
C VAL A 29 -4.81 5.40 -18.93
N ARG A 30 -5.87 6.18 -19.19
CA ARG A 30 -6.69 6.03 -20.40
C ARG A 30 -5.87 6.23 -21.69
N GLU A 31 -4.98 7.21 -21.69
CA GLU A 31 -4.10 7.47 -22.83
C GLU A 31 -3.09 6.33 -23.06
N ARG A 32 -2.53 5.75 -22.01
CA ARG A 32 -1.65 4.57 -22.09
C ARG A 32 -2.38 3.33 -22.60
N TYR A 33 -3.59 3.08 -22.16
CA TYR A 33 -4.37 1.96 -22.66
C TYR A 33 -4.75 2.16 -24.14
N SER A 34 -5.15 3.36 -24.55
CA SER A 34 -5.45 3.64 -25.95
C SER A 34 -4.20 3.52 -26.84
N ARG A 35 -3.03 4.02 -26.39
CA ARG A 35 -1.75 3.85 -27.12
C ARG A 35 -1.30 2.40 -27.21
N ARG A 36 -1.52 1.61 -26.17
CA ARG A 36 -1.21 0.16 -26.18
C ARG A 36 -2.11 -0.58 -27.19
N GLN A 37 -3.39 -0.26 -27.22
CA GLN A 37 -4.31 -0.79 -28.22
C GLN A 37 -3.95 -0.35 -29.65
N THR A 38 -3.48 0.87 -29.83
CA THR A 38 -3.04 1.38 -31.16
C THR A 38 -1.73 0.71 -31.60
N LEU A 39 -0.80 0.42 -30.68
CA LEU A 39 0.41 -0.34 -30.98
C LEU A 39 0.12 -1.79 -31.36
N PHE A 40 -0.82 -2.45 -30.69
CA PHE A 40 -1.25 -3.80 -31.06
C PHE A 40 -2.02 -3.81 -32.39
N GLY A 41 -2.84 -2.80 -32.67
CA GLY A 41 -3.50 -2.61 -33.96
C GLY A 41 -2.51 -2.34 -35.11
N GLY A 42 -1.46 -1.56 -34.85
CA GLY A 42 -0.40 -1.26 -35.82
C GLY A 42 0.50 -2.47 -36.12
N MET A 43 0.85 -3.27 -35.12
CA MET A 43 1.63 -4.50 -35.33
C MET A 43 0.85 -5.58 -36.09
N ARG A 44 -0.48 -5.68 -35.91
CA ARG A 44 -1.32 -6.56 -36.74
C ARG A 44 -1.29 -6.21 -38.22
N ALA A 45 -1.30 -4.93 -38.55
CA ALA A 45 -1.20 -4.48 -39.95
C ALA A 45 0.19 -4.74 -40.57
N THR A 46 1.26 -4.64 -39.76
CA THR A 46 2.64 -4.86 -40.24
C THR A 46 2.98 -6.34 -40.36
N ALA A 47 2.48 -7.18 -39.47
CA ALA A 47 2.68 -8.65 -39.55
C ALA A 47 1.98 -9.27 -40.75
N MET A 48 0.76 -8.80 -41.10
CA MET A 48 0.06 -9.28 -42.31
C MET A 48 0.73 -8.84 -43.63
N ALA A 49 1.53 -7.76 -43.59
CA ALA A 49 2.22 -7.27 -44.77
C ALA A 49 3.57 -7.96 -45.05
N LEU A 50 4.16 -8.62 -44.04
CA LEU A 50 5.48 -9.26 -44.13
C LEU A 50 5.43 -10.78 -44.36
N PHE A 51 4.30 -11.41 -44.08
CA PHE A 51 4.12 -12.84 -44.34
C PHE A 51 3.00 -13.05 -45.36
N GLY A 52 3.40 -13.04 -46.62
CA GLY A 52 2.52 -13.35 -47.74
C GLY A 52 1.86 -14.73 -47.57
N THR A 53 0.57 -14.77 -47.91
CA THR A 53 -0.26 -15.97 -47.94
C THR A 53 0.39 -17.09 -48.74
N THR A 54 0.92 -18.11 -48.08
CA THR A 54 1.04 -19.43 -48.67
C THR A 54 0.16 -20.38 -47.86
N MET A 55 -0.98 -20.72 -48.44
CA MET A 55 -1.74 -21.88 -48.01
C MET A 55 -0.87 -23.12 -48.23
N LEU A 56 -0.49 -23.79 -47.18
CA LEU A 56 0.00 -25.16 -47.25
C LEU A 56 -1.17 -26.09 -47.01
N THR A 57 -1.59 -26.73 -48.09
CA THR A 57 -2.47 -27.88 -48.09
C THR A 57 -1.82 -29.04 -47.36
N ALA A 58 -2.65 -29.71 -46.56
CA ALA A 58 -2.28 -30.88 -45.76
C ALA A 58 -1.93 -32.09 -46.59
N CYS A 59 -1.12 -32.92 -45.94
CA CYS A 59 -1.00 -34.38 -46.05
C CYS A 59 -0.47 -34.98 -47.33
N ASP A 60 0.73 -35.50 -47.25
CA ASP A 60 0.93 -36.88 -47.66
C ASP A 60 1.92 -37.58 -46.73
N PHE A 61 1.47 -38.72 -46.21
CA PHE A 61 2.23 -39.62 -45.37
C PHE A 61 2.91 -40.62 -46.32
N ASP A 62 4.16 -40.37 -46.67
CA ASP A 62 4.95 -41.37 -47.40
C ASP A 62 5.96 -42.00 -46.43
N LEU A 63 5.71 -43.30 -46.22
CA LEU A 63 6.67 -44.24 -45.63
C LEU A 63 7.66 -44.64 -46.71
N PHE A 64 8.95 -44.63 -46.36
CA PHE A 64 10.12 -45.10 -47.06
C PHE A 64 10.77 -44.15 -48.09
N ASN A 65 11.82 -43.45 -47.63
CA ASN A 65 13.19 -43.64 -48.07
C ASN A 65 14.12 -42.81 -47.19
N GLY A 66 15.16 -43.46 -46.67
CA GLY A 66 16.21 -42.79 -45.98
C GLY A 66 17.04 -41.95 -46.95
N ASP A 67 17.07 -40.63 -46.64
CA ASP A 67 18.23 -39.81 -46.91
C ASP A 67 18.32 -38.88 -45.69
N ASP A 68 19.49 -38.92 -45.05
CA ASP A 68 19.87 -38.24 -43.84
C ASP A 68 20.10 -36.75 -44.17
N ASP A 69 19.00 -36.00 -44.47
CA ASP A 69 19.06 -34.57 -44.62
C ASP A 69 18.99 -33.94 -43.21
N GLY A 70 20.20 -33.63 -42.71
CA GLY A 70 20.47 -33.22 -41.35
C GLY A 70 19.91 -31.86 -40.94
N GLY A 71 18.57 -31.71 -41.00
CA GLY A 71 17.88 -30.57 -40.39
C GLY A 71 17.85 -30.68 -38.85
N PRO A 72 17.70 -29.55 -38.14
CA PRO A 72 17.71 -29.56 -36.67
C PRO A 72 16.54 -30.42 -36.13
N THR A 73 16.84 -31.31 -35.18
CA THR A 73 15.78 -32.00 -34.43
C THR A 73 15.15 -31.03 -33.47
N VAL A 74 13.82 -31.04 -33.38
CA VAL A 74 13.05 -30.14 -32.51
C VAL A 74 11.98 -30.94 -31.74
N ASP A 75 11.77 -30.52 -30.51
CA ASP A 75 10.69 -31.02 -29.66
C ASP A 75 10.06 -29.84 -28.92
N ALA A 76 8.74 -29.72 -28.96
CA ALA A 76 7.97 -28.67 -28.31
C ALA A 76 7.47 -29.07 -26.91
N GLY A 77 7.80 -30.28 -26.48
CA GLY A 77 7.24 -30.89 -25.28
C GLY A 77 5.81 -31.40 -25.47
N ASP A 78 5.34 -32.14 -24.48
CA ASP A 78 4.02 -32.79 -24.51
C ASP A 78 2.87 -31.76 -24.38
N ASP A 79 1.70 -32.14 -24.91
CA ASP A 79 0.45 -31.43 -24.64
C ASP A 79 0.12 -31.48 -23.14
N ALA A 80 -0.44 -30.39 -22.65
CA ALA A 80 -0.73 -30.24 -21.22
C ALA A 80 -2.08 -29.55 -20.96
N THR A 81 -2.61 -29.75 -19.77
CA THR A 81 -3.81 -29.07 -19.30
C THR A 81 -3.45 -28.17 -18.11
N THR A 82 -4.02 -26.97 -18.09
CA THR A 82 -3.85 -26.01 -17.00
C THR A 82 -5.17 -25.30 -16.69
N THR A 83 -5.21 -24.54 -15.60
CA THR A 83 -6.36 -23.72 -15.24
C THR A 83 -6.09 -22.25 -15.55
N ALA A 84 -7.11 -21.51 -15.98
CA ALA A 84 -7.04 -20.07 -16.21
C ALA A 84 -6.38 -19.32 -15.01
N GLY A 85 -5.52 -18.35 -15.32
CA GLY A 85 -4.76 -17.58 -14.35
C GLY A 85 -3.45 -18.22 -13.86
N ARG A 86 -3.16 -19.48 -14.22
CA ARG A 86 -1.89 -20.13 -13.89
C ARG A 86 -0.77 -19.71 -14.82
N LEU A 87 0.44 -19.61 -14.27
CA LEU A 87 1.65 -19.44 -15.06
C LEU A 87 2.00 -20.77 -15.74
N VAL A 88 2.16 -20.75 -17.06
CA VAL A 88 2.58 -21.88 -17.89
C VAL A 88 3.98 -21.59 -18.40
N THR A 89 4.87 -22.58 -18.38
CA THR A 89 6.19 -22.51 -18.98
C THR A 89 6.30 -23.56 -20.09
N LEU A 90 6.62 -23.09 -21.29
CA LEU A 90 6.92 -23.93 -22.45
C LEU A 90 8.43 -24.13 -22.54
N ASN A 91 8.86 -25.37 -22.68
CA ASN A 91 10.26 -25.75 -22.81
C ASN A 91 10.44 -26.56 -24.08
N GLY A 92 11.04 -25.95 -25.10
CA GLY A 92 11.42 -26.66 -26.31
C GLY A 92 12.85 -27.17 -26.23
N THR A 93 13.12 -28.23 -26.97
CA THR A 93 14.49 -28.75 -27.14
C THR A 93 14.87 -28.76 -28.61
N ALA A 94 16.13 -28.39 -28.90
CA ALA A 94 16.73 -28.40 -30.22
C ALA A 94 18.24 -28.59 -30.12
N GLY A 95 18.89 -28.76 -31.25
CA GLY A 95 20.37 -28.83 -31.30
C GLY A 95 21.01 -27.60 -30.66
N SER A 96 22.18 -27.79 -30.02
CA SER A 96 22.86 -26.76 -29.23
C SER A 96 23.32 -25.51 -30.03
N SER A 97 23.42 -25.63 -31.34
CA SER A 97 23.79 -24.56 -32.28
C SER A 97 22.58 -23.87 -32.95
N ALA A 98 21.36 -24.36 -32.73
CA ALA A 98 20.16 -23.83 -33.35
C ALA A 98 19.70 -22.53 -32.71
N THR A 99 19.25 -21.60 -33.53
CA THR A 99 18.46 -20.43 -33.08
C THR A 99 17.02 -20.83 -32.94
N THR A 100 16.41 -20.59 -31.77
CA THR A 100 15.07 -21.08 -31.45
C THR A 100 14.08 -19.95 -31.15
N ALA A 101 12.80 -20.19 -31.45
CA ALA A 101 11.73 -19.26 -31.15
C ALA A 101 10.41 -19.99 -30.90
N TRP A 102 9.57 -19.40 -30.03
CA TRP A 102 8.20 -19.80 -29.81
C TRP A 102 7.24 -18.82 -30.46
N THR A 103 6.19 -19.35 -31.08
CA THR A 103 5.09 -18.58 -31.67
C THR A 103 3.76 -19.22 -31.31
N GLN A 104 2.79 -18.42 -30.87
CA GLN A 104 1.42 -18.91 -30.72
C GLN A 104 0.76 -19.02 -32.09
N THR A 105 0.20 -20.19 -32.42
CA THR A 105 -0.44 -20.47 -33.70
C THR A 105 -1.96 -20.64 -33.57
N GLY A 106 -2.51 -20.84 -32.38
CA GLY A 106 -3.94 -21.00 -32.16
C GLY A 106 -4.41 -20.63 -30.76
N GLY A 107 -5.72 -20.41 -30.63
CA GLY A 107 -6.40 -20.06 -29.39
C GLY A 107 -6.38 -18.55 -29.08
N PRO A 108 -6.96 -18.13 -27.92
CA PRO A 108 -6.88 -16.77 -27.40
C PRO A 108 -5.45 -16.28 -27.27
N GLU A 109 -5.16 -15.06 -27.73
CA GLU A 109 -3.82 -14.48 -27.75
C GLU A 109 -3.27 -14.29 -26.32
N VAL A 110 -2.04 -14.72 -26.09
CA VAL A 110 -1.30 -14.52 -24.84
C VAL A 110 0.04 -13.83 -25.08
N ALA A 111 0.53 -13.10 -24.09
CA ALA A 111 1.86 -12.49 -24.12
C ALA A 111 2.89 -13.55 -23.69
N LEU A 112 3.79 -13.94 -24.61
CA LEU A 112 4.94 -14.79 -24.27
C LEU A 112 6.06 -13.95 -23.66
N GLU A 113 6.52 -14.35 -22.49
CA GLU A 113 7.67 -13.76 -21.81
C GLU A 113 8.85 -14.74 -21.85
N GLY A 114 10.04 -14.26 -22.19
CA GLY A 114 11.24 -15.08 -22.41
C GLY A 114 11.64 -15.13 -23.88
N THR A 115 12.69 -15.87 -24.18
CA THR A 115 13.25 -16.06 -25.53
C THR A 115 13.98 -17.40 -25.63
N GLY A 116 14.19 -17.86 -26.85
CA GLY A 116 14.91 -19.11 -27.07
C GLY A 116 14.06 -20.34 -26.72
N ASN A 117 14.66 -21.30 -26.02
CA ASN A 117 14.03 -22.58 -25.73
C ASN A 117 12.90 -22.51 -24.69
N THR A 118 12.90 -21.47 -23.85
CA THR A 118 11.96 -21.37 -22.74
C THR A 118 11.22 -20.05 -22.79
N VAL A 119 9.88 -20.12 -22.81
CA VAL A 119 9.00 -18.96 -22.65
C VAL A 119 7.89 -19.29 -21.66
N SER A 120 7.29 -18.27 -21.07
CA SER A 120 6.17 -18.42 -20.16
C SER A 120 5.04 -17.44 -20.49
N PHE A 121 3.83 -17.79 -20.07
CA PHE A 121 2.64 -16.96 -20.19
C PHE A 121 1.64 -17.26 -19.08
N PHE A 122 0.75 -16.32 -18.78
CA PHE A 122 -0.39 -16.60 -17.92
C PHE A 122 -1.56 -17.14 -18.75
N ALA A 123 -2.10 -18.28 -18.34
CA ALA A 123 -3.26 -18.88 -18.99
C ALA A 123 -4.45 -17.90 -18.96
N PRO A 124 -5.08 -17.59 -20.11
CA PRO A 124 -6.15 -16.59 -20.19
C PRO A 124 -7.43 -17.08 -19.51
N GLY A 125 -8.32 -16.13 -19.12
CA GLY A 125 -9.67 -16.47 -18.67
C GLY A 125 -10.49 -17.06 -19.80
N VAL A 126 -11.07 -18.26 -19.59
CA VAL A 126 -11.90 -18.97 -20.54
C VAL A 126 -13.21 -19.42 -19.91
N ALA A 127 -14.28 -19.53 -20.71
CA ALA A 127 -15.59 -20.00 -20.23
C ALA A 127 -15.77 -21.53 -20.32
N SER A 128 -14.95 -22.20 -21.11
CA SER A 128 -14.90 -23.65 -21.28
C SER A 128 -13.49 -24.08 -21.64
N ALA A 129 -13.18 -25.37 -21.55
CA ALA A 129 -11.90 -25.92 -22.01
C ALA A 129 -11.52 -25.37 -23.38
N THR A 130 -10.40 -24.70 -23.47
CA THR A 130 -9.98 -23.96 -24.68
C THR A 130 -8.52 -24.28 -24.99
N PRO A 131 -8.22 -24.84 -26.17
CA PRO A 131 -6.87 -25.15 -26.58
C PRO A 131 -6.13 -23.88 -27.03
N LEU A 132 -4.89 -23.74 -26.61
CA LEU A 132 -3.90 -22.79 -27.12
C LEU A 132 -2.77 -23.59 -27.76
N THR A 133 -2.48 -23.36 -29.03
CA THR A 133 -1.44 -24.07 -29.76
C THR A 133 -0.22 -23.20 -29.93
N PHE A 134 0.94 -23.76 -29.67
CA PHE A 134 2.24 -23.08 -29.76
C PHE A 134 3.15 -23.90 -30.70
N GLN A 135 3.92 -23.18 -31.49
CA GLN A 135 4.94 -23.76 -32.37
C GLN A 135 6.31 -23.36 -31.86
N PHE A 136 7.17 -24.35 -31.66
CA PHE A 136 8.58 -24.20 -31.41
C PHE A 136 9.35 -24.41 -32.72
N THR A 137 10.16 -23.43 -33.08
CA THR A 137 10.92 -23.43 -34.35
C THR A 137 12.40 -23.35 -34.02
N ALA A 138 13.22 -24.16 -34.67
CA ALA A 138 14.66 -24.12 -34.61
C ALA A 138 15.26 -23.94 -36.02
N THR A 139 16.26 -23.09 -36.14
CA THR A 139 17.00 -22.84 -37.39
C THR A 139 18.49 -23.07 -37.14
N GLU A 140 19.08 -23.93 -37.95
CA GLU A 140 20.50 -24.26 -37.90
C GLU A 140 21.08 -24.37 -39.31
N ASN A 141 22.18 -23.72 -39.61
CA ASN A 141 22.86 -23.71 -40.93
C ASN A 141 21.97 -23.29 -42.12
N GLY A 142 20.85 -22.65 -41.86
CA GLY A 142 19.86 -22.25 -42.87
C GLY A 142 18.66 -23.17 -42.96
N ASP A 143 18.68 -24.34 -42.40
CA ASP A 143 17.57 -25.28 -42.33
C ASP A 143 16.70 -24.99 -41.10
N THR A 144 15.38 -25.17 -41.27
CA THR A 144 14.39 -24.87 -40.23
C THR A 144 13.48 -26.08 -40.01
N ALA A 145 13.32 -26.43 -38.73
CA ALA A 145 12.34 -27.42 -38.29
C ALA A 145 11.41 -26.84 -37.25
N SER A 146 10.20 -27.40 -37.14
CA SER A 146 9.20 -26.94 -36.17
C SER A 146 8.44 -28.13 -35.56
N ALA A 147 8.11 -28.00 -34.27
CA ALA A 147 7.22 -28.88 -33.53
C ALA A 147 6.12 -28.08 -32.86
N THR A 148 5.00 -28.68 -32.51
CA THR A 148 3.87 -28.01 -31.87
C THR A 148 3.50 -28.70 -30.56
N THR A 149 3.01 -27.90 -29.61
CA THR A 149 2.38 -28.37 -28.37
C THR A 149 1.07 -27.62 -28.14
N THR A 150 0.12 -28.27 -27.51
CA THR A 150 -1.19 -27.71 -27.18
C THR A 150 -1.36 -27.63 -25.66
N ILE A 151 -1.66 -26.45 -25.17
CA ILE A 151 -2.04 -26.24 -23.76
C ILE A 151 -3.54 -26.03 -23.69
N THR A 152 -4.26 -27.00 -23.14
CA THR A 152 -5.69 -26.86 -22.90
C THR A 152 -5.94 -26.10 -21.62
N VAL A 153 -6.56 -24.92 -21.71
CA VAL A 153 -6.90 -24.09 -20.55
C VAL A 153 -8.33 -24.39 -20.12
N GLU A 154 -8.47 -24.87 -18.88
CA GLU A 154 -9.75 -25.07 -18.21
C GLU A 154 -10.20 -23.79 -17.51
N PRO A 155 -11.54 -23.54 -17.39
CA PRO A 155 -12.04 -22.41 -16.61
C PRO A 155 -11.54 -22.44 -15.17
N ALA A 156 -11.18 -21.27 -14.62
CA ALA A 156 -10.99 -21.15 -13.19
C ALA A 156 -12.35 -21.24 -12.48
N VAL A 157 -12.45 -22.16 -11.54
CA VAL A 157 -13.63 -22.28 -10.69
C VAL A 157 -13.24 -21.88 -9.26
N LEU A 158 -14.13 -21.15 -8.59
CA LEU A 158 -13.97 -20.90 -7.17
C LEU A 158 -14.13 -22.22 -6.41
N GLY A 159 -13.27 -22.45 -5.41
CA GLY A 159 -13.36 -23.61 -4.52
C GLY A 159 -14.47 -23.50 -3.49
N PHE A 160 -15.38 -22.55 -3.64
CA PHE A 160 -16.49 -22.29 -2.73
C PHE A 160 -17.67 -21.66 -3.47
N GLU A 161 -18.87 -21.81 -2.89
CA GLU A 161 -20.06 -21.10 -3.36
C GLU A 161 -20.00 -19.63 -2.93
N ALA A 162 -20.37 -18.72 -3.83
CA ALA A 162 -20.38 -17.31 -3.55
C ALA A 162 -21.43 -16.97 -2.48
N VAL A 163 -21.03 -16.14 -1.51
CA VAL A 163 -21.97 -15.61 -0.49
C VAL A 163 -22.87 -14.56 -1.14
N ALA A 164 -24.18 -14.70 -0.94
CA ALA A 164 -25.14 -13.70 -1.37
C ALA A 164 -24.94 -12.38 -0.59
N LYS A 165 -25.20 -11.25 -1.25
CA LYS A 165 -25.22 -9.93 -0.58
C LYS A 165 -26.29 -9.91 0.51
N ASN A 166 -25.94 -9.42 1.70
CA ASN A 166 -26.85 -9.27 2.82
C ASN A 166 -26.61 -7.94 3.54
N LEU A 167 -27.45 -7.62 4.54
CA LEU A 167 -27.35 -6.44 5.39
C LEU A 167 -27.13 -6.83 6.87
N ASP A 168 -26.70 -8.05 7.11
CA ASP A 168 -26.43 -8.54 8.47
C ASP A 168 -25.22 -7.80 9.04
N ASP A 169 -25.29 -7.46 10.32
CA ASP A 169 -24.18 -6.82 11.05
C ASP A 169 -23.14 -7.86 11.49
N LEU A 170 -22.61 -8.58 10.50
CA LEU A 170 -21.57 -9.59 10.68
C LEU A 170 -20.79 -9.85 9.39
N VAL A 171 -19.59 -10.40 9.51
CA VAL A 171 -18.82 -10.85 8.35
C VAL A 171 -19.30 -12.23 7.94
N THR A 172 -20.00 -12.32 6.81
CA THR A 172 -20.47 -13.58 6.26
C THR A 172 -19.43 -14.16 5.30
N VAL A 173 -19.04 -15.41 5.53
CA VAL A 173 -18.03 -16.13 4.72
C VAL A 173 -18.65 -17.40 4.11
N PRO A 174 -18.07 -17.92 3.01
CA PRO A 174 -18.51 -19.16 2.39
C PRO A 174 -18.37 -20.38 3.32
N ALA A 175 -19.09 -21.44 3.03
CA ALA A 175 -18.91 -22.71 3.72
C ALA A 175 -17.45 -23.20 3.63
N GLY A 176 -16.90 -23.66 4.74
CA GLY A 176 -15.50 -24.08 4.85
C GLY A 176 -14.53 -22.96 5.24
N TYR A 177 -15.01 -21.73 5.35
CA TYR A 177 -14.25 -20.59 5.87
C TYR A 177 -14.74 -20.21 7.27
N ALA A 178 -13.86 -19.65 8.07
CA ALA A 178 -14.19 -19.13 9.40
C ALA A 178 -13.59 -17.73 9.57
N VAL A 179 -14.21 -16.92 10.40
CA VAL A 179 -13.71 -15.59 10.79
C VAL A 179 -13.13 -15.67 12.18
N THR A 180 -11.90 -15.20 12.35
CA THR A 180 -11.25 -15.06 13.66
C THR A 180 -10.92 -13.59 13.87
N LEU A 181 -11.44 -13.00 14.94
CA LEU A 181 -11.08 -11.67 15.38
C LEU A 181 -9.72 -11.73 16.08
N MET A 182 -8.72 -11.07 15.51
CA MET A 182 -7.35 -11.06 16.05
C MET A 182 -7.20 -10.04 17.19
N THR A 183 -7.64 -8.81 16.97
CA THR A 183 -7.70 -7.72 17.97
C THR A 183 -8.85 -6.78 17.63
N ALA A 184 -9.33 -6.09 18.67
CA ALA A 184 -10.32 -5.03 18.57
C ALA A 184 -9.77 -3.73 19.19
N VAL A 185 -10.42 -2.59 18.88
CA VAL A 185 -10.11 -1.32 19.55
C VAL A 185 -10.16 -1.47 21.06
N GLY A 186 -9.16 -0.95 21.73
CA GLY A 186 -9.07 -0.99 23.19
C GLY A 186 -8.47 -2.26 23.80
N ASP A 187 -8.22 -3.32 23.01
CA ASP A 187 -7.53 -4.51 23.51
C ASP A 187 -6.17 -4.16 24.11
N PRO A 188 -5.84 -4.68 25.30
CA PRO A 188 -4.58 -4.40 25.97
C PRO A 188 -3.41 -5.11 25.28
N ILE A 189 -2.33 -4.37 25.00
CA ILE A 189 -1.12 -4.92 24.35
C ILE A 189 0.12 -4.87 25.25
N ALA A 190 -0.05 -4.66 26.53
CA ALA A 190 1.04 -4.64 27.49
C ALA A 190 0.64 -5.31 28.80
N ALA A 191 1.64 -5.85 29.52
CA ALA A 191 1.43 -6.46 30.82
C ALA A 191 0.76 -5.50 31.81
N GLY A 192 -0.17 -6.02 32.62
CA GLY A 192 -0.86 -5.29 33.67
C GLY A 192 -1.91 -4.27 33.18
N VAL A 193 -2.19 -4.18 31.90
CA VAL A 193 -3.30 -3.39 31.36
C VAL A 193 -4.57 -4.24 31.46
N PRO A 194 -5.64 -3.77 32.12
CA PRO A 194 -6.87 -4.54 32.27
C PRO A 194 -7.60 -4.74 30.94
N ALA A 195 -8.49 -5.72 30.88
CA ALA A 195 -9.39 -5.91 29.74
C ALA A 195 -10.18 -4.63 29.44
N TYR A 196 -10.50 -4.43 28.15
CA TYR A 196 -11.26 -3.28 27.70
C TYR A 196 -12.74 -3.42 28.16
N ALA A 197 -13.23 -2.42 28.88
CA ALA A 197 -14.62 -2.43 29.36
C ALA A 197 -15.63 -2.06 28.27
N ASN A 198 -15.18 -1.35 27.23
CA ASN A 198 -16.01 -0.89 26.12
C ASN A 198 -17.25 -0.07 26.54
N ASP A 199 -17.09 0.74 27.57
CA ASP A 199 -18.15 1.63 28.09
C ASP A 199 -17.75 3.12 28.05
N GLY A 200 -16.60 3.39 27.42
CA GLY A 200 -16.02 4.74 27.28
C GLY A 200 -15.22 5.18 28.52
N THR A 201 -15.13 4.39 29.60
CA THR A 201 -14.37 4.75 30.82
C THR A 201 -12.89 4.39 30.69
N ASP A 202 -12.54 3.47 29.81
CA ASP A 202 -11.16 3.03 29.59
C ASP A 202 -10.24 4.18 29.20
N GLY A 203 -9.04 4.15 29.74
CA GLY A 203 -7.93 5.06 29.37
C GLY A 203 -6.72 4.27 28.85
N ASP A 204 -5.56 4.96 28.80
CA ASP A 204 -4.27 4.35 28.55
C ASP A 204 -4.15 3.72 27.12
N PHE A 205 -4.65 4.44 26.14
CA PHE A 205 -4.56 4.02 24.73
C PHE A 205 -3.11 4.00 24.19
N ALA A 206 -2.15 4.54 24.94
CA ALA A 206 -0.73 4.32 24.67
C ALA A 206 -0.31 2.85 24.82
N ARG A 207 -1.14 2.00 25.49
CA ARG A 207 -0.90 0.55 25.70
C ARG A 207 -2.08 -0.32 25.26
N ARG A 208 -2.94 0.21 24.39
CA ARG A 208 -4.09 -0.51 23.83
C ARG A 208 -4.11 -0.41 22.31
N VAL A 209 -4.79 -1.32 21.66
CA VAL A 209 -5.06 -1.24 20.22
C VAL A 209 -5.84 0.05 19.93
N GLY A 210 -5.44 0.79 18.90
CA GLY A 210 -6.10 2.03 18.49
C GLY A 210 -7.42 1.79 17.75
N ASP A 211 -8.06 2.89 17.34
CA ASP A 211 -9.28 2.86 16.56
C ASP A 211 -8.98 2.89 15.05
N HIS A 212 -10.00 2.69 14.21
CA HIS A 212 -9.94 2.67 12.76
C HIS A 212 -8.68 1.95 12.23
N GLY A 213 -8.65 0.63 12.45
CA GLY A 213 -7.58 -0.21 11.92
C GLY A 213 -7.56 -0.15 10.40
N ASP A 214 -6.40 0.24 9.85
CA ASP A 214 -6.17 0.40 8.42
C ASP A 214 -4.98 -0.47 7.97
N ALA A 215 -4.17 -0.01 7.02
CA ALA A 215 -3.11 -0.82 6.45
C ALA A 215 -2.26 -1.55 7.48
N LEU A 216 -2.01 -2.81 7.20
CA LEU A 216 -1.24 -3.69 8.05
C LEU A 216 -0.21 -4.47 7.26
N TYR A 217 0.86 -4.91 7.93
CA TYR A 217 1.85 -5.79 7.34
C TYR A 217 2.43 -6.74 8.39
N TYR A 218 2.64 -7.99 7.98
CA TYR A 218 3.20 -9.04 8.82
C TYR A 218 4.72 -9.13 8.67
N TYR A 219 5.43 -9.21 9.79
CA TYR A 219 6.87 -9.34 9.90
C TYR A 219 7.21 -10.62 10.66
N GLY A 220 7.71 -11.62 9.97
CA GLY A 220 8.02 -12.93 10.55
C GLY A 220 9.06 -12.85 11.68
N LEU A 221 8.83 -13.61 12.75
CA LEU A 221 9.65 -13.64 13.94
C LEU A 221 10.10 -15.07 14.24
N GLY A 222 11.40 -15.27 14.38
CA GLY A 222 11.98 -16.56 14.77
C GLY A 222 11.74 -16.89 16.25
N ASN A 223 11.96 -18.12 16.61
CA ASN A 223 11.81 -18.57 18.00
C ASN A 223 12.77 -17.87 18.98
N ASP A 224 13.89 -17.36 18.49
CA ASP A 224 14.86 -16.56 19.22
C ASP A 224 14.47 -15.09 19.39
N GLY A 225 13.33 -14.68 18.83
CA GLY A 225 12.85 -13.31 18.86
C GLY A 225 13.50 -12.38 17.82
N THR A 226 14.27 -12.92 16.88
CA THR A 226 14.86 -12.15 15.79
C THR A 226 14.04 -12.26 14.50
N ARG A 227 14.34 -11.41 13.52
CA ARG A 227 13.69 -11.44 12.21
C ARG A 227 13.87 -12.79 11.53
N ASP A 228 12.77 -13.37 11.09
CA ASP A 228 12.72 -14.56 10.24
C ASP A 228 11.60 -14.38 9.18
N ASP A 229 11.99 -13.97 7.98
CA ASP A 229 11.04 -13.71 6.88
C ASP A 229 10.31 -14.98 6.40
N MET A 230 10.76 -16.18 6.83
CA MET A 230 10.12 -17.46 6.50
C MET A 230 9.17 -17.95 7.60
N SER A 231 9.15 -17.29 8.75
CA SER A 231 8.25 -17.67 9.85
C SER A 231 6.79 -17.43 9.45
N SER A 232 5.98 -18.48 9.53
CA SER A 232 4.52 -18.45 9.28
C SER A 232 3.71 -18.83 10.52
N THR A 233 4.36 -18.95 11.68
CA THR A 233 3.72 -19.35 12.94
C THR A 233 3.89 -18.34 14.05
N ARG A 234 4.80 -17.37 13.89
CA ARG A 234 5.06 -16.30 14.85
C ARG A 234 5.52 -15.04 14.10
N GLY A 235 5.04 -13.89 14.47
CA GLY A 235 5.44 -12.62 13.84
C GLY A 235 4.88 -11.41 14.53
N LEU A 236 5.30 -10.26 14.00
CA LEU A 236 4.81 -8.94 14.41
C LEU A 236 3.85 -8.42 13.35
N LEU A 237 2.65 -8.05 13.75
CA LEU A 237 1.72 -7.31 12.90
C LEU A 237 1.89 -5.82 13.20
N VAL A 238 2.24 -5.06 12.17
CA VAL A 238 2.28 -3.59 12.22
C VAL A 238 1.03 -3.08 11.55
N GLN A 239 0.17 -2.40 12.32
CA GLN A 239 -1.12 -1.91 11.86
C GLN A 239 -1.27 -0.42 12.11
N ASN A 240 -1.75 0.30 11.11
CA ASN A 240 -2.14 1.70 11.22
C ASN A 240 -3.47 1.85 11.95
N HIS A 241 -3.62 2.98 12.66
CA HIS A 241 -4.85 3.44 13.30
C HIS A 241 -5.12 4.86 12.82
N GLU A 242 -5.91 4.96 11.77
CA GLU A 242 -6.02 6.19 10.99
C GLU A 242 -6.78 7.28 11.72
N ASN A 243 -7.94 6.95 12.25
CA ASN A 243 -8.90 7.92 12.74
C ASN A 243 -9.65 7.38 13.97
N LEU A 244 -10.75 8.02 14.37
CA LEU A 244 -11.51 7.68 15.58
C LEU A 244 -13.01 7.65 15.33
N ASN A 245 -13.69 6.72 15.99
CA ASN A 245 -15.08 6.85 16.29
C ASN A 245 -15.28 7.44 17.70
N VAL A 246 -15.07 8.74 17.79
CA VAL A 246 -14.98 9.47 19.06
C VAL A 246 -16.21 9.31 19.98
N GLN A 247 -17.37 8.96 19.41
CA GLN A 247 -18.60 8.75 20.19
C GLN A 247 -18.51 7.53 21.11
N TYR A 248 -17.74 6.52 20.73
CA TYR A 248 -17.60 5.29 21.50
C TYR A 248 -16.42 5.34 22.48
N LEU A 249 -15.52 6.31 22.33
CA LEU A 249 -14.37 6.46 23.23
C LEU A 249 -14.72 7.11 24.58
N HIS A 250 -15.93 7.71 24.70
CA HIS A 250 -16.36 8.42 25.90
C HIS A 250 -17.75 7.99 26.31
N PRO A 251 -18.08 7.91 27.64
CA PRO A 251 -19.37 7.38 28.11
C PRO A 251 -20.60 8.11 27.57
N ASN A 252 -20.46 9.41 27.27
CA ASN A 252 -21.55 10.28 26.73
C ASN A 252 -21.14 10.97 25.43
N GLY A 253 -20.18 10.39 24.70
CA GLY A 253 -19.51 11.07 23.60
C GLY A 253 -18.58 12.19 24.07
N PRO A 254 -17.89 12.88 23.13
CA PRO A 254 -16.91 13.91 23.46
C PRO A 254 -17.56 15.18 23.99
N THR A 255 -16.90 15.86 24.92
CA THR A 255 -17.32 17.18 25.43
C THR A 255 -17.43 18.18 24.27
N ASN A 256 -18.59 18.84 24.17
CA ASN A 256 -18.82 19.86 23.16
C ASN A 256 -18.08 21.16 23.53
N VAL A 257 -17.21 21.62 22.64
CA VAL A 257 -16.40 22.84 22.82
C VAL A 257 -17.22 24.14 22.97
N SER A 258 -18.49 24.13 22.56
CA SER A 258 -19.39 25.27 22.82
C SER A 258 -19.73 25.45 24.30
N THR A 259 -19.52 24.44 25.14
CA THR A 259 -19.78 24.47 26.58
C THR A 259 -18.52 24.69 27.41
N GLY A 260 -17.33 24.63 26.79
CA GLY A 260 -16.05 24.82 27.46
C GLY A 260 -14.89 24.13 26.75
N PRO A 261 -13.66 24.24 27.27
CA PRO A 261 -12.51 23.57 26.72
C PRO A 261 -12.66 22.05 26.82
N ARG A 262 -11.97 21.32 25.91
CA ARG A 262 -11.93 19.86 25.97
C ARG A 262 -11.18 19.41 27.26
N PRO A 263 -11.71 18.40 27.97
CA PRO A 263 -10.96 17.78 29.08
C PRO A 263 -9.65 17.12 28.62
N GLU A 264 -8.59 17.24 29.41
CA GLU A 264 -7.30 16.59 29.13
C GLU A 264 -7.45 15.08 28.97
N ALA A 265 -8.24 14.42 29.82
CA ALA A 265 -8.45 12.97 29.80
C ALA A 265 -9.14 12.48 28.52
N GLU A 266 -10.05 13.26 27.93
CA GLU A 266 -10.65 12.94 26.65
C GLU A 266 -9.64 13.12 25.51
N ALA A 267 -8.99 14.28 25.47
CA ALA A 267 -8.06 14.62 24.41
C ALA A 267 -6.85 13.66 24.34
N ILE A 268 -6.29 13.26 25.49
CA ILE A 268 -5.15 12.33 25.51
C ILE A 268 -5.57 10.94 25.00
N LYS A 269 -6.75 10.45 25.40
CA LYS A 269 -7.32 9.19 24.92
C LYS A 269 -7.47 9.21 23.38
N GLU A 270 -8.04 10.26 22.84
CA GLU A 270 -8.23 10.44 21.39
C GLU A 270 -6.91 10.52 20.64
N ILE A 271 -5.94 11.30 21.16
CA ILE A 271 -4.60 11.41 20.57
C ILE A 271 -3.92 10.03 20.54
N GLU A 272 -3.97 9.29 21.65
CA GLU A 272 -3.30 7.99 21.76
C GLU A 272 -4.01 6.86 21.02
N ALA A 273 -5.28 7.00 20.71
CA ALA A 273 -5.99 6.01 19.89
C ALA A 273 -5.61 6.06 18.40
N HIS A 274 -4.98 7.15 17.94
CA HIS A 274 -4.38 7.25 16.59
C HIS A 274 -2.98 6.62 16.54
N GLY A 275 -2.46 6.45 15.32
CA GLY A 275 -1.05 6.15 15.05
C GLY A 275 -0.85 4.72 14.57
N VAL A 276 0.10 3.99 15.14
CA VAL A 276 0.47 2.64 14.69
C VAL A 276 0.62 1.72 15.91
N SER A 277 0.21 0.46 15.77
CA SER A 277 0.56 -0.60 16.71
C SER A 277 1.57 -1.58 16.10
N VAL A 278 2.48 -2.08 16.92
CA VAL A 278 3.33 -3.23 16.65
C VAL A 278 2.97 -4.27 17.70
N ILE A 279 2.45 -5.43 17.27
CA ILE A 279 1.92 -6.45 18.16
C ILE A 279 2.41 -7.81 17.73
N GLU A 280 2.88 -8.61 18.67
CA GLU A 280 3.28 -9.98 18.44
C GLU A 280 2.08 -10.90 18.39
N TYR A 281 2.07 -11.80 17.39
CA TYR A 281 1.08 -12.85 17.21
C TYR A 281 1.77 -14.20 17.05
N GLN A 282 1.08 -15.25 17.49
CA GLN A 282 1.52 -16.62 17.31
C GLN A 282 0.35 -17.53 16.92
N ASP A 283 0.65 -18.54 16.12
CA ASP A 283 -0.25 -19.65 15.83
C ASP A 283 -0.27 -20.61 17.03
N THR A 284 -1.46 -20.97 17.52
CA THR A 284 -1.65 -21.93 18.59
C THR A 284 -1.48 -23.39 18.17
N GLY A 285 -1.15 -23.65 16.89
CA GLY A 285 -0.88 -24.98 16.32
C GLY A 285 -2.07 -25.57 15.54
N ASP A 286 -3.19 -24.90 15.49
CA ASP A 286 -4.41 -25.28 14.75
C ASP A 286 -4.81 -24.25 13.69
N ARG A 287 -3.89 -23.36 13.28
CA ARG A 287 -4.09 -22.19 12.42
C ARG A 287 -4.95 -21.09 13.05
N THR A 288 -5.13 -21.14 14.38
CA THR A 288 -5.73 -20.05 15.12
C THR A 288 -4.64 -19.11 15.62
N TRP A 289 -4.71 -17.85 15.22
CA TRP A 289 -3.75 -16.84 15.61
C TRP A 289 -4.24 -16.08 16.83
N VAL A 290 -3.35 -15.89 17.80
CA VAL A 290 -3.60 -15.08 19.00
C VAL A 290 -2.49 -14.05 19.17
N TYR A 291 -2.82 -12.89 19.70
CA TYR A 291 -1.80 -11.92 20.08
C TYR A 291 -1.19 -12.24 21.46
N VAL A 292 0.08 -11.88 21.60
CA VAL A 292 0.83 -12.07 22.84
C VAL A 292 0.82 -10.77 23.62
N GLN A 293 -0.11 -10.61 24.58
CA GLN A 293 -0.37 -9.33 25.26
C GLN A 293 0.88 -8.72 25.93
N ASP A 294 1.74 -9.53 26.53
CA ASP A 294 2.88 -9.09 27.34
C ASP A 294 4.23 -9.20 26.62
N SER A 295 4.21 -9.31 25.30
CA SER A 295 5.44 -9.29 24.51
C SER A 295 6.20 -7.98 24.69
N ALA A 296 7.51 -8.08 24.91
CA ALA A 296 8.40 -6.92 25.01
C ALA A 296 8.54 -6.12 23.68
N LEU A 297 8.08 -6.70 22.56
CA LEU A 297 8.08 -6.05 21.25
C LEU A 297 6.84 -5.22 20.99
N ASN A 298 5.76 -5.47 21.79
CA ASN A 298 4.51 -4.73 21.64
C ASN A 298 4.68 -3.26 22.01
N ARG A 299 4.12 -2.39 21.17
CA ARG A 299 4.10 -0.96 21.44
C ARG A 299 3.14 -0.19 20.56
N ARG A 300 2.85 1.01 21.00
CA ARG A 300 2.14 2.02 20.21
C ARG A 300 3.12 3.11 19.77
N ILE A 301 2.95 3.53 18.53
CA ILE A 301 3.56 4.74 17.98
C ILE A 301 2.42 5.73 17.75
N THR A 302 2.28 6.72 18.64
CA THR A 302 1.15 7.66 18.67
C THR A 302 1.60 9.04 18.22
N PRO A 303 0.68 10.01 18.05
CA PRO A 303 1.08 11.40 17.79
C PRO A 303 2.05 12.00 18.81
N ASN A 304 2.16 11.45 20.01
CA ASN A 304 3.08 11.89 21.05
C ASN A 304 4.46 11.20 21.01
N THR A 305 4.64 10.17 20.22
CA THR A 305 5.90 9.40 20.16
C THR A 305 7.04 10.26 19.61
N PRO A 306 8.20 10.37 20.32
CA PRO A 306 9.39 11.04 19.81
C PRO A 306 9.88 10.41 18.50
N MET A 307 10.24 11.25 17.52
CA MET A 307 10.74 10.84 16.21
C MET A 307 11.93 11.69 15.79
N VAL A 308 12.69 11.19 14.81
CA VAL A 308 13.78 11.96 14.21
C VAL A 308 13.50 12.25 12.75
N PHE A 309 13.82 13.46 12.30
CA PHE A 309 13.83 13.77 10.88
C PHE A 309 15.07 13.17 10.21
N ASN A 310 14.87 12.54 9.05
CA ASN A 310 15.94 11.97 8.25
C ASN A 310 15.76 12.39 6.78
N GLY A 311 16.79 12.98 6.20
CA GLY A 311 16.81 13.46 4.82
C GLY A 311 17.01 14.97 4.69
N PRO A 312 16.72 15.56 3.50
CA PRO A 312 17.22 16.89 3.12
C PRO A 312 16.69 18.07 3.93
N VAL A 313 15.53 17.95 4.58
CA VAL A 313 14.95 19.06 5.35
C VAL A 313 15.25 19.00 6.84
N ARG A 314 15.98 17.98 7.31
CA ARG A 314 16.41 17.89 8.72
C ARG A 314 17.19 19.14 9.13
N GLY A 315 16.78 19.78 10.23
CA GLY A 315 17.38 21.02 10.73
C GLY A 315 16.88 22.30 10.06
N SER A 316 15.90 22.19 9.14
CA SER A 316 15.28 23.37 8.52
C SER A 316 14.63 24.28 9.55
N ASN A 317 14.72 25.60 9.34
CA ASN A 317 14.03 26.60 10.15
C ASN A 317 12.49 26.37 10.16
N LEU A 318 11.93 25.78 9.10
CA LEU A 318 10.51 25.46 8.98
C LEU A 318 10.08 24.24 9.81
N LEU A 319 11.03 23.49 10.40
CA LEU A 319 10.75 22.38 11.32
C LEU A 319 10.96 22.78 12.79
N ARG A 320 11.42 24.00 13.07
CA ARG A 320 11.65 24.45 14.43
C ARG A 320 10.34 24.76 15.15
N THR A 321 10.22 24.24 16.36
CA THR A 321 9.09 24.45 17.29
C THR A 321 9.60 24.54 18.71
N VAL A 322 8.73 24.79 19.68
CA VAL A 322 9.07 24.68 21.11
C VAL A 322 9.68 23.32 21.45
N TYR A 323 9.16 22.25 20.87
CA TYR A 323 9.66 20.90 21.12
C TYR A 323 10.98 20.58 20.39
N SER A 324 11.17 21.13 19.20
CA SER A 324 12.33 20.88 18.35
C SER A 324 13.03 22.20 17.96
N PRO A 325 13.78 22.82 18.87
CA PRO A 325 14.39 24.16 18.63
C PRO A 325 15.40 24.19 17.49
N ASP A 326 16.00 23.04 17.16
CA ASP A 326 16.96 22.87 16.07
C ASP A 326 16.34 22.27 14.79
N GLY A 327 15.07 21.85 14.83
CA GLY A 327 14.37 21.24 13.69
C GLY A 327 14.85 19.84 13.32
N THR A 328 15.49 19.11 14.24
CA THR A 328 16.04 17.76 13.98
C THR A 328 15.15 16.63 14.50
N GLN A 329 14.28 16.95 15.45
CA GLN A 329 13.35 16.01 16.08
C GLN A 329 11.92 16.42 15.81
N GLY A 330 11.01 15.47 15.94
CA GLY A 330 9.57 15.66 15.84
C GLY A 330 8.83 14.70 16.75
N ARG A 331 7.53 14.74 16.69
CA ARG A 331 6.61 13.78 17.30
C ARG A 331 5.59 13.36 16.25
N GLY A 332 5.10 12.19 16.34
CA GLY A 332 4.10 11.69 15.41
C GLY A 332 3.86 10.22 15.69
N THR A 333 3.02 9.60 14.96
CA THR A 333 2.46 9.92 13.66
C THR A 333 0.94 10.10 13.78
N ILE A 334 0.27 10.59 12.75
CA ILE A 334 -1.18 10.80 12.80
C ILE A 334 -1.82 10.58 11.43
N ASN A 335 -3.07 10.14 11.44
CA ASN A 335 -3.89 9.86 10.26
C ASN A 335 -3.12 8.97 9.28
N ASN A 336 -2.72 7.81 9.79
CA ASN A 336 -1.95 6.82 9.07
C ASN A 336 -2.89 5.92 8.29
N CYS A 337 -2.97 6.12 6.99
CA CYS A 337 -3.78 5.35 6.06
C CYS A 337 -2.99 4.17 5.51
N ALA A 338 -2.50 4.24 4.29
CA ALA A 338 -1.74 3.17 3.67
C ALA A 338 -0.33 2.99 4.25
N ASN A 339 0.34 1.94 3.83
CA ASN A 339 1.70 1.63 4.26
C ASN A 339 2.58 1.19 3.08
N GLY A 340 3.75 0.71 3.39
CA GLY A 340 4.68 -0.05 2.58
C GLY A 340 5.66 -0.77 3.48
N HIS A 341 6.50 -1.58 2.89
CA HIS A 341 7.56 -2.27 3.62
C HIS A 341 8.88 -2.23 2.85
N THR A 342 9.96 -2.42 3.57
CA THR A 342 11.31 -2.47 2.99
C THR A 342 11.85 -3.89 3.01
N LEU A 343 12.75 -4.23 2.08
CA LEU A 343 13.41 -5.53 2.08
C LEU A 343 14.38 -5.72 3.27
N TRP A 344 14.76 -4.64 3.94
CA TRP A 344 15.55 -4.73 5.19
C TRP A 344 14.69 -4.88 6.44
N GLY A 345 13.35 -5.04 6.30
CA GLY A 345 12.44 -5.43 7.37
C GLY A 345 11.87 -4.28 8.17
N THR A 346 11.78 -3.07 7.62
CA THR A 346 11.10 -1.95 8.27
C THR A 346 9.75 -1.65 7.63
N ASN A 347 8.81 -1.13 8.43
CA ASN A 347 7.52 -0.64 7.98
C ASN A 347 7.59 0.83 7.57
N LEU A 348 6.87 1.18 6.52
CA LEU A 348 6.68 2.56 6.06
C LEU A 348 5.22 2.92 6.25
N THR A 349 4.89 3.73 7.24
CA THR A 349 3.51 4.23 7.43
C THR A 349 3.37 5.63 6.85
N CYS A 350 2.20 5.95 6.34
CA CYS A 350 1.93 7.14 5.53
C CYS A 350 1.00 8.10 6.28
N GLU A 351 1.44 9.35 6.50
CA GLU A 351 0.65 10.42 7.10
C GLU A 351 -0.18 11.10 6.01
N GLU A 352 -1.50 10.91 6.00
CA GLU A 352 -2.41 11.35 4.93
C GLU A 352 -3.12 12.68 5.28
N ASN A 353 -4.24 12.65 5.99
CA ASN A 353 -5.12 13.80 6.26
C ASN A 353 -4.72 14.62 7.52
N TRP A 354 -3.41 14.66 7.81
CA TRP A 354 -2.81 15.31 8.99
C TRP A 354 -3.18 16.80 9.16
N ALA A 355 -3.49 17.52 8.08
CA ALA A 355 -3.71 18.97 8.12
C ALA A 355 -4.96 19.36 8.91
N GLY A 356 -5.99 18.49 8.91
CA GLY A 356 -7.26 18.73 9.56
C GLY A 356 -7.20 18.83 11.10
N TYR A 357 -6.15 18.34 11.73
CA TYR A 357 -6.02 18.31 13.18
C TYR A 357 -5.60 19.66 13.80
N PHE A 358 -5.09 20.58 12.98
CA PHE A 358 -4.53 21.85 13.45
C PHE A 358 -5.55 23.00 13.45
N THR A 359 -5.52 23.78 14.53
CA THR A 359 -6.14 25.09 14.59
C THR A 359 -5.17 26.12 13.99
N ARG A 360 -5.65 26.87 13.01
CA ARG A 360 -4.95 28.02 12.45
C ARG A 360 -5.93 29.01 11.82
N SER A 361 -5.97 30.22 12.33
CA SER A 361 -6.73 31.33 11.75
C SER A 361 -6.19 32.67 12.24
N GLY A 362 -6.33 33.72 11.41
CA GLY A 362 -6.03 35.09 11.81
C GLY A 362 -4.55 35.42 12.02
N ASP A 363 -3.61 34.63 11.48
CA ASP A 363 -2.18 34.81 11.65
C ASP A 363 -1.41 35.03 10.32
N ASP A 364 -2.12 35.29 9.23
CA ASP A 364 -1.50 35.43 7.89
C ASP A 364 -0.49 36.57 7.83
N GLU A 365 -0.74 37.69 8.53
CA GLU A 365 0.16 38.83 8.57
C GLU A 365 1.48 38.55 9.32
N ALA A 366 1.47 37.55 10.22
CA ALA A 366 2.65 37.11 10.96
C ALA A 366 3.50 36.09 10.19
N ARG A 367 3.16 35.80 8.93
CA ARG A 367 3.83 34.80 8.09
C ARG A 367 4.24 35.36 6.75
N SER A 368 5.24 34.73 6.14
CA SER A 368 5.56 35.03 4.74
C SER A 368 4.42 34.58 3.80
N PRO A 369 4.23 35.24 2.63
CA PRO A 369 3.25 34.82 1.64
C PRO A 369 3.40 33.35 1.18
N LYS A 370 4.66 32.85 1.15
CA LYS A 370 4.96 31.46 0.81
C LYS A 370 4.44 30.48 1.85
N GLU A 371 4.60 30.77 3.13
CA GLU A 371 4.08 29.95 4.23
C GLU A 371 2.55 29.92 4.21
N VAL A 372 1.90 31.09 4.04
CA VAL A 372 0.43 31.18 3.93
C VAL A 372 -0.07 30.35 2.75
N THR A 373 0.58 30.45 1.59
CA THR A 373 0.21 29.67 0.41
C THR A 373 0.36 28.17 0.67
N ALA A 374 1.45 27.73 1.29
CA ALA A 374 1.69 26.32 1.61
C ALA A 374 0.67 25.78 2.61
N LEU A 375 0.39 26.51 3.69
CA LEU A 375 -0.58 26.10 4.71
C LEU A 375 -2.01 26.01 4.13
N ARG A 376 -2.38 26.95 3.27
CA ARG A 376 -3.68 26.94 2.57
C ARG A 376 -3.77 25.78 1.57
N ARG A 377 -2.67 25.49 0.85
CA ARG A 377 -2.60 24.36 -0.07
C ARG A 377 -2.90 23.03 0.63
N TYR A 378 -2.33 22.79 1.79
CA TYR A 378 -2.54 21.57 2.58
C TYR A 378 -3.81 21.60 3.45
N GLY A 379 -4.57 22.68 3.47
CA GLY A 379 -5.81 22.75 4.26
C GLY A 379 -5.59 23.07 5.74
N VAL A 380 -4.41 23.55 6.16
CA VAL A 380 -4.18 24.05 7.52
C VAL A 380 -4.82 25.45 7.66
N THR A 381 -6.13 25.47 7.75
CA THR A 381 -6.95 26.70 7.72
C THR A 381 -8.13 26.67 8.69
N ARG A 382 -8.27 25.65 9.53
CA ARG A 382 -9.40 25.46 10.42
C ARG A 382 -9.29 26.39 11.62
N THR A 383 -10.40 26.97 12.03
CA THR A 383 -10.52 27.75 13.27
C THR A 383 -10.46 26.85 14.50
N LEU A 384 -10.77 25.58 14.32
CA LEU A 384 -10.72 24.51 15.31
C LEU A 384 -10.34 23.21 14.57
N GLY A 385 -9.37 22.48 15.07
CA GLY A 385 -8.97 21.18 14.50
C GLY A 385 -10.08 20.12 14.66
N ASN A 386 -9.96 18.98 13.95
CA ASN A 386 -10.97 17.93 13.86
C ASN A 386 -11.58 17.54 15.22
N TYR A 387 -10.77 17.43 16.28
CA TYR A 387 -11.18 17.04 17.63
C TYR A 387 -11.02 18.17 18.65
N ALA A 388 -10.70 19.37 18.20
CA ALA A 388 -10.51 20.53 19.05
C ALA A 388 -9.50 20.34 20.18
N TRP A 389 -8.47 19.54 19.99
CA TRP A 389 -7.45 19.29 21.03
C TRP A 389 -6.70 20.56 21.45
N SER A 390 -6.59 21.55 20.56
CA SER A 390 -6.04 22.87 20.86
C SER A 390 -6.85 23.67 21.88
N SER A 391 -8.12 23.29 22.15
CA SER A 391 -8.97 23.96 23.14
C SER A 391 -8.71 23.50 24.59
N VAL A 392 -7.95 22.43 24.80
CA VAL A 392 -7.61 21.96 26.14
C VAL A 392 -6.89 23.05 26.92
N ALA A 393 -7.43 23.40 28.11
CA ALA A 393 -6.88 24.43 28.96
C ALA A 393 -5.65 23.93 29.73
N SER A 394 -4.56 23.70 29.00
CA SER A 394 -3.32 23.14 29.55
C SER A 394 -2.07 23.86 29.05
N THR A 395 -1.03 23.87 29.86
CA THR A 395 0.32 24.30 29.46
C THR A 395 1.12 23.17 28.82
N ASN A 396 0.63 21.95 28.87
CA ASN A 396 1.32 20.79 28.31
C ASN A 396 1.43 20.89 26.78
N THR A 397 2.63 20.70 26.29
CA THR A 397 2.94 20.78 24.86
C THR A 397 2.23 19.72 24.01
N ILE A 398 1.77 18.59 24.58
CA ILE A 398 1.03 17.55 23.86
C ILE A 398 -0.34 18.03 23.37
N PHE A 399 -0.93 19.03 24.03
CA PHE A 399 -2.18 19.67 23.62
C PHE A 399 -1.93 20.97 22.85
N ARG A 400 -1.00 21.81 23.34
CA ARG A 400 -0.70 23.12 22.75
C ARG A 400 -0.19 23.04 21.32
N ARG A 401 0.47 21.95 20.93
CA ARG A 401 1.03 21.75 19.59
C ARG A 401 -0.02 21.79 18.48
N TRP A 402 -1.28 21.51 18.80
CA TRP A 402 -2.37 21.53 17.83
C TRP A 402 -2.88 22.95 17.50
N ASP A 403 -2.39 23.96 18.19
CA ASP A 403 -2.56 25.36 17.83
C ASP A 403 -1.34 25.85 17.03
N ALA A 404 -1.48 25.87 15.71
CA ALA A 404 -0.42 26.26 14.79
C ALA A 404 -0.36 27.76 14.51
N ARG A 405 -1.05 28.60 15.29
CA ARG A 405 -0.99 30.06 15.12
C ARG A 405 0.38 30.61 15.50
N ALA A 406 0.81 31.65 14.76
CA ALA A 406 2.03 32.41 15.07
C ALA A 406 1.71 33.40 16.15
N THR A 407 1.83 33.01 17.42
CA THR A 407 1.51 33.83 18.61
C THR A 407 2.73 34.27 19.43
N GLY A 408 3.85 33.58 19.26
CA GLY A 408 5.10 33.89 19.97
C GLY A 408 6.04 34.77 19.13
N ALA A 409 7.15 35.20 19.76
CA ALA A 409 8.17 36.02 19.09
C ALA A 409 8.94 35.25 17.99
N SER A 410 8.99 33.94 18.06
CA SER A 410 9.68 33.09 17.09
C SER A 410 9.06 31.70 17.00
N ALA A 411 9.49 30.91 16.02
CA ALA A 411 9.05 29.54 15.85
C ALA A 411 9.46 28.61 17.02
N GLN A 412 10.49 28.98 17.80
CA GLN A 412 10.88 28.25 19.01
C GLN A 412 10.04 28.66 20.24
N ALA A 413 9.20 29.69 20.13
CA ALA A 413 8.31 30.15 21.18
C ALA A 413 6.85 29.74 21.05
N ASP A 414 6.51 29.14 19.92
CA ASP A 414 5.17 28.62 19.64
C ASP A 414 5.20 27.35 18.75
N PHE A 415 4.05 26.92 18.26
CA PHE A 415 3.90 25.73 17.42
C PHE A 415 3.53 26.05 15.97
N ARG A 416 3.85 27.30 15.48
CA ARG A 416 3.51 27.72 14.11
C ARG A 416 4.00 26.78 13.01
N ASN A 417 5.07 26.05 13.26
CA ASN A 417 5.68 25.11 12.33
C ASN A 417 5.30 23.64 12.62
N GLU A 418 4.50 23.37 13.63
CA GLU A 418 4.10 21.98 13.96
C GLU A 418 3.44 21.27 12.79
N PRO A 419 2.56 21.88 11.97
CA PRO A 419 2.02 21.22 10.78
C PRO A 419 3.10 20.74 9.79
N ASN A 420 4.27 21.40 9.77
CA ASN A 420 5.35 21.00 8.87
C ASN A 420 6.07 19.73 9.33
N GLN A 421 5.81 19.29 10.55
CA GLN A 421 6.34 18.03 11.08
C GLN A 421 5.54 16.81 10.58
N PHE A 422 4.42 17.01 9.88
CA PHE A 422 3.53 15.98 9.36
C PHE A 422 3.41 15.98 7.84
N GLY A 423 2.83 14.95 7.29
CA GLY A 423 2.73 14.70 5.85
C GLY A 423 3.98 13.99 5.31
N TRP A 424 4.58 13.14 6.10
CA TRP A 424 5.76 12.36 5.76
C TRP A 424 5.49 10.87 5.76
N VAL A 425 6.30 10.11 5.04
CA VAL A 425 6.43 8.67 5.29
C VAL A 425 7.28 8.48 6.54
N VAL A 426 6.77 7.67 7.47
CA VAL A 426 7.46 7.34 8.73
C VAL A 426 7.94 5.90 8.67
N GLU A 427 9.24 5.69 8.83
CA GLU A 427 9.85 4.37 8.89
C GLU A 427 9.97 3.89 10.33
N ILE A 428 9.47 2.69 10.59
CA ILE A 428 9.43 2.02 11.89
C ILE A 428 10.17 0.70 11.77
N ASP A 429 11.11 0.41 12.68
CA ASP A 429 11.72 -0.91 12.81
C ASP A 429 10.82 -1.76 13.74
N PRO A 430 10.10 -2.77 13.24
CA PRO A 430 9.20 -3.56 14.06
C PRO A 430 9.94 -4.41 15.10
N TYR A 431 11.16 -4.81 14.82
CA TYR A 431 11.96 -5.72 15.65
C TYR A 431 12.73 -5.03 16.79
N ASP A 432 12.92 -3.72 16.70
CA ASP A 432 13.73 -2.99 17.68
C ASP A 432 12.96 -1.80 18.28
N PRO A 433 12.32 -1.96 19.46
CA PRO A 433 11.59 -0.90 20.11
C PRO A 433 12.48 0.26 20.61
N SER A 434 13.80 0.07 20.71
CA SER A 434 14.73 1.13 21.14
C SER A 434 15.00 2.17 20.05
N LYS A 435 14.74 1.84 18.77
CA LYS A 435 14.94 2.74 17.65
C LYS A 435 13.80 3.72 17.51
N ALA A 436 14.11 5.01 17.59
CA ALA A 436 13.13 6.05 17.28
C ALA A 436 12.67 5.97 15.82
N PRO A 437 11.35 6.07 15.55
CA PRO A 437 10.85 6.14 14.18
C PRO A 437 11.42 7.34 13.42
N ARG A 438 11.52 7.21 12.09
CA ARG A 438 12.20 8.19 11.23
C ARG A 438 11.24 8.76 10.20
N LYS A 439 11.06 10.09 10.22
CA LYS A 439 10.32 10.80 9.16
C LYS A 439 11.23 10.94 7.93
N ARG A 440 10.89 10.28 6.83
CA ARG A 440 11.71 10.16 5.61
C ARG A 440 11.47 11.33 4.66
N THR A 441 12.09 12.47 4.93
CA THR A 441 11.82 13.72 4.19
C THR A 441 12.29 13.73 2.73
N ALA A 442 13.12 12.79 2.32
CA ALA A 442 13.50 12.61 0.92
C ALA A 442 12.34 12.12 0.03
N LEU A 443 11.28 11.57 0.62
CA LEU A 443 10.10 11.08 -0.08
C LEU A 443 9.06 12.16 -0.37
N GLY A 444 9.34 13.41 -0.01
CA GLY A 444 8.42 14.53 -0.18
C GLY A 444 7.43 14.67 0.96
N ARG A 445 6.64 15.74 0.92
CA ARG A 445 5.59 16.07 1.89
C ARG A 445 4.27 16.24 1.16
N MET A 446 3.28 15.44 1.53
CA MET A 446 1.95 15.38 0.87
C MET A 446 0.94 14.67 1.79
N GLY A 447 -0.27 14.43 1.31
CA GLY A 447 -1.19 13.46 1.89
C GLY A 447 -0.78 12.06 1.41
N HIS A 448 0.14 11.44 2.13
CA HIS A 448 0.72 10.17 1.69
C HIS A 448 -0.27 9.02 1.82
N GLU A 449 -0.52 8.33 0.69
CA GLU A 449 -1.24 7.07 0.66
C GLU A 449 -0.43 6.02 -0.13
N GLY A 450 0.32 5.21 0.63
CA GLY A 450 1.22 4.19 0.13
C GLY A 450 2.67 4.66 -0.07
N ALA A 451 3.61 3.77 0.22
CA ALA A 451 5.04 3.96 0.03
C ALA A 451 5.70 2.63 -0.36
N TRP A 452 5.62 2.27 -1.64
CA TRP A 452 6.06 0.97 -2.13
C TRP A 452 7.41 1.04 -2.82
N LEU A 453 8.32 0.16 -2.42
CA LEU A 453 9.63 0.05 -3.04
C LEU A 453 9.51 -0.65 -4.40
N GLY A 454 10.16 -0.09 -5.41
CA GLY A 454 10.38 -0.77 -6.68
C GLY A 454 11.43 -1.87 -6.57
N LYS A 455 11.66 -2.58 -7.66
CA LYS A 455 12.69 -3.65 -7.71
C LYS A 455 14.05 -3.11 -7.24
N LEU A 456 14.60 -3.75 -6.20
CA LEU A 456 15.92 -3.43 -5.69
C LEU A 456 17.00 -4.14 -6.51
N THR A 457 18.07 -3.41 -6.80
CA THR A 457 19.27 -3.93 -7.46
C THR A 457 20.49 -3.37 -6.74
N ALA A 458 21.40 -4.22 -6.35
CA ALA A 458 22.62 -3.81 -5.66
C ALA A 458 23.40 -2.75 -6.46
N GLY A 459 23.82 -1.68 -5.79
CA GLY A 459 24.54 -0.56 -6.40
C GLY A 459 23.68 0.39 -7.24
N LYS A 460 22.35 0.21 -7.29
CA LYS A 460 21.42 1.13 -7.97
C LYS A 460 20.63 1.94 -6.95
N LYS A 461 20.10 3.09 -7.42
CA LYS A 461 19.18 3.91 -6.61
C LYS A 461 17.88 3.14 -6.34
N VAL A 462 17.34 3.29 -5.14
CA VAL A 462 16.03 2.76 -4.77
C VAL A 462 14.95 3.71 -5.29
N SER A 463 13.93 3.16 -5.93
CA SER A 463 12.72 3.88 -6.28
C SER A 463 11.63 3.58 -5.24
N VAL A 464 10.91 4.61 -4.80
CA VAL A 464 9.72 4.47 -3.97
C VAL A 464 8.56 5.08 -4.75
N TYR A 465 7.46 4.35 -4.83
CA TYR A 465 6.23 4.79 -5.48
C TYR A 465 5.23 5.23 -4.42
N LEU A 466 4.65 6.40 -4.60
CA LEU A 466 3.85 7.11 -3.61
C LEU A 466 2.57 7.64 -4.26
N GLY A 467 1.43 7.56 -3.56
CA GLY A 467 0.22 8.28 -3.87
C GLY A 467 0.09 9.55 -3.01
N ASP A 468 -0.51 10.60 -3.56
CA ASP A 468 -1.11 11.69 -2.80
C ASP A 468 -2.61 11.59 -3.02
N ASP A 469 -3.38 11.29 -1.97
CA ASP A 469 -4.81 11.02 -2.08
C ASP A 469 -5.67 12.28 -2.25
N SER A 470 -5.07 13.44 -2.15
CA SER A 470 -5.78 14.70 -2.42
C SER A 470 -6.28 14.74 -3.85
N ARG A 471 -7.51 15.21 -4.05
CA ARG A 471 -8.16 15.24 -5.38
C ARG A 471 -7.32 15.93 -6.43
N ARG A 472 -7.10 15.25 -7.57
CA ARG A 472 -6.32 15.71 -8.73
C ARG A 472 -4.82 15.82 -8.47
N GLU A 473 -4.32 15.28 -7.36
CA GLU A 473 -2.89 15.12 -7.14
C GLU A 473 -2.33 13.92 -7.91
N TYR A 474 -1.05 13.63 -7.75
CA TYR A 474 -0.31 12.76 -8.62
C TYR A 474 0.17 11.49 -7.92
N PHE A 475 0.55 10.55 -8.75
CA PHE A 475 1.39 9.42 -8.39
C PHE A 475 2.86 9.84 -8.54
N TYR A 476 3.66 9.64 -7.50
CA TYR A 476 5.05 10.08 -7.42
C TYR A 476 6.04 8.91 -7.41
N LYS A 477 7.25 9.20 -7.88
CA LYS A 477 8.38 8.27 -7.86
C LYS A 477 9.62 8.97 -7.33
#